data_6db76c61dfae4ea80f7e2d11e2b7e959
#
_entry.id   6db76c61dfae4ea80f7e2d11e2b7e959
#
_cell.length_a   1.000
_cell.length_b   1.000
_cell.length_c   1.000
_cell.angle_alpha   90.00
_cell.angle_beta   90.00
_cell.angle_gamma   90.00
#
_symmetry.space_group_name_H-M   'P 1'
#
loop_
_entity.id
_entity.type
_entity.pdbx_description
1 polymer ?
#
loop_
_entity_poly.entity_id
_entity_poly.type
_entity_poly.pdbx_seq_one_letter_code
_entity_poly.pdbx_strand_id
1 'polypeptide(L)'
;MTPTLGAILLSGGRATRLGGVAKPLLDVGGETILARTVRAVRTAGAAPVVVAGPPATVPADVVWVREEPEFAGPAAAIVAALDAVDPATEPDWTLVLACDLVHPDAAVPRLVADLALLPADTDGACLADAGSRPQWLTGVFRTRSLRRAAVALPDAGRDAPVRDLLDDLAIAALRADDALVQDIDTWEDLVNARRARDPNPTEEESP
;
A
#
# COMPACT_ATOMS: atom_id res chain seq x y z
N MET A 1 7.54 23.55 9.02
CA MET A 1 6.62 22.54 9.60
C MET A 1 6.95 21.21 8.94
N THR A 2 6.99 20.13 9.69
CA THR A 2 7.12 18.78 9.11
C THR A 2 5.81 18.46 8.38
N PRO A 3 5.85 17.97 7.13
CA PRO A 3 4.64 17.64 6.39
C PRO A 3 3.88 16.51 7.09
N THR A 4 2.57 16.61 7.10
CA THR A 4 1.68 15.57 7.66
C THR A 4 1.55 14.40 6.70
N LEU A 5 1.43 13.19 7.23
CA LEU A 5 1.39 11.96 6.47
C LEU A 5 0.11 11.17 6.80
N GLY A 6 -0.56 10.67 5.78
CA GLY A 6 -1.63 9.68 5.89
C GLY A 6 -1.27 8.41 5.13
N ALA A 7 -2.15 7.40 5.18
CA ALA A 7 -1.96 6.18 4.42
C ALA A 7 -3.29 5.59 3.92
N ILE A 8 -3.26 5.07 2.71
CA ILE A 8 -4.30 4.22 2.10
C ILE A 8 -3.67 2.84 1.87
N LEU A 9 -4.27 1.83 2.47
CA LEU A 9 -3.82 0.45 2.41
C LEU A 9 -4.84 -0.37 1.63
N LEU A 10 -4.42 -1.01 0.53
CA LEU A 10 -5.28 -1.83 -0.31
C LEU A 10 -5.20 -3.29 0.15
N SER A 11 -6.18 -3.72 0.92
CA SER A 11 -6.28 -5.09 1.44
C SER A 11 -7.32 -5.95 0.73
N GLY A 12 -7.97 -5.39 -0.30
CA GLY A 12 -8.92 -6.07 -1.16
C GLY A 12 -8.25 -6.85 -2.28
N GLY A 13 -8.98 -7.77 -2.88
CA GLY A 13 -8.56 -8.54 -4.06
C GLY A 13 -9.24 -9.90 -4.14
N ARG A 14 -9.40 -10.40 -5.38
CA ARG A 14 -9.97 -11.75 -5.63
C ARG A 14 -8.87 -12.80 -5.46
N ALA A 15 -8.36 -13.08 -4.31
CA ALA A 15 -7.27 -14.03 -3.96
C ALA A 15 -7.27 -15.40 -4.72
N THR A 16 -7.41 -15.37 -6.04
CA THR A 16 -7.64 -16.54 -6.89
C THR A 16 -6.42 -17.48 -6.97
N ARG A 17 -5.21 -16.92 -6.88
CA ARG A 17 -3.96 -17.70 -7.05
C ARG A 17 -3.55 -18.48 -5.79
N LEU A 18 -4.01 -18.08 -4.60
CA LEU A 18 -3.74 -18.76 -3.32
C LEU A 18 -4.94 -19.54 -2.81
N GLY A 19 -5.78 -20.09 -3.73
CA GLY A 19 -6.91 -20.92 -3.34
C GLY A 19 -8.02 -20.18 -2.58
N GLY A 20 -8.16 -18.87 -2.77
CA GLY A 20 -9.18 -18.05 -2.10
C GLY A 20 -8.77 -17.49 -0.74
N VAL A 21 -7.54 -17.72 -0.29
CA VAL A 21 -7.03 -17.14 0.96
C VAL A 21 -6.76 -15.65 0.78
N ALA A 22 -7.24 -14.82 1.70
CA ALA A 22 -6.99 -13.39 1.70
C ALA A 22 -5.51 -13.11 1.99
N LYS A 23 -4.73 -12.75 0.96
CA LYS A 23 -3.27 -12.46 1.07
C LYS A 23 -2.92 -11.53 2.25
N PRO A 24 -3.64 -10.42 2.50
CA PRO A 24 -3.34 -9.53 3.62
C PRO A 24 -3.39 -10.20 4.99
N LEU A 25 -4.11 -11.30 5.12
CA LEU A 25 -4.28 -12.04 6.38
C LEU A 25 -3.29 -13.22 6.53
N LEU A 26 -2.41 -13.43 5.57
CA LEU A 26 -1.36 -14.44 5.68
C LEU A 26 -0.38 -14.04 6.79
N ASP A 27 -0.06 -15.02 7.65
CA ASP A 27 0.93 -14.86 8.70
C ASP A 27 2.35 -15.01 8.14
N VAL A 28 3.22 -14.07 8.49
CA VAL A 28 4.64 -14.07 8.17
C VAL A 28 5.43 -13.74 9.43
N GLY A 29 5.84 -14.77 10.16
CA GLY A 29 6.61 -14.63 11.41
C GLY A 29 5.79 -14.09 12.59
N GLY A 30 4.56 -14.62 12.78
CA GLY A 30 3.69 -14.31 13.91
C GLY A 30 2.84 -13.06 13.76
N GLU A 31 2.86 -12.40 12.59
CA GLU A 31 2.07 -11.20 12.31
C GLU A 31 1.52 -11.26 10.89
N THR A 32 0.25 -10.86 10.68
CA THR A 32 -0.32 -10.80 9.32
C THR A 32 0.36 -9.68 8.50
N ILE A 33 0.38 -9.84 7.18
CA ILE A 33 0.95 -8.83 6.27
C ILE A 33 0.24 -7.48 6.47
N LEU A 34 -1.08 -7.49 6.59
CA LEU A 34 -1.87 -6.28 6.86
C LEU A 34 -1.47 -5.61 8.18
N ALA A 35 -1.40 -6.37 9.28
CA ALA A 35 -1.02 -5.84 10.59
C ALA A 35 0.38 -5.20 10.54
N ARG A 36 1.31 -5.84 9.86
CA ARG A 36 2.65 -5.33 9.62
C ARG A 36 2.65 -4.04 8.81
N THR A 37 1.86 -3.98 7.73
CA THR A 37 1.75 -2.78 6.90
C THR A 37 1.16 -1.62 7.71
N VAL A 38 0.10 -1.86 8.51
CA VAL A 38 -0.47 -0.87 9.42
C VAL A 38 0.57 -0.38 10.41
N ARG A 39 1.33 -1.27 11.02
CA ARG A 39 2.40 -0.91 11.96
C ARG A 39 3.50 -0.08 11.29
N ALA A 40 3.92 -0.45 10.07
CA ALA A 40 4.96 0.28 9.34
C ALA A 40 4.53 1.73 9.05
N VAL A 41 3.32 1.95 8.52
CA VAL A 41 2.83 3.31 8.23
C VAL A 41 2.59 4.12 9.51
N ARG A 42 2.12 3.51 10.60
CA ARG A 42 1.97 4.18 11.89
C ARG A 42 3.30 4.58 12.51
N THR A 43 4.33 3.73 12.39
CA THR A 43 5.70 4.05 12.83
C THR A 43 6.28 5.23 12.06
N ALA A 44 5.91 5.40 10.78
CA ALA A 44 6.27 6.56 9.98
C ALA A 44 5.44 7.82 10.31
N GLY A 45 4.50 7.75 11.25
CA GLY A 45 3.67 8.88 11.69
C GLY A 45 2.41 9.09 10.85
N ALA A 46 1.99 8.11 10.03
CA ALA A 46 0.79 8.27 9.20
C ALA A 46 -0.50 8.32 10.05
N ALA A 47 -1.28 9.38 9.83
CA ALA A 47 -2.63 9.58 10.36
C ALA A 47 -3.41 10.54 9.44
N PRO A 48 -4.63 10.16 8.97
CA PRO A 48 -5.30 8.89 9.20
C PRO A 48 -4.68 7.72 8.44
N VAL A 49 -5.03 6.49 8.84
CA VAL A 49 -4.78 5.27 8.07
C VAL A 49 -6.12 4.71 7.63
N VAL A 50 -6.34 4.64 6.33
CA VAL A 50 -7.55 4.08 5.72
C VAL A 50 -7.22 2.74 5.07
N VAL A 51 -7.99 1.71 5.37
CA VAL A 51 -7.84 0.37 4.79
C VAL A 51 -9.02 0.10 3.87
N ALA A 52 -8.75 -0.03 2.59
CA ALA A 52 -9.74 -0.41 1.59
C ALA A 52 -9.79 -1.94 1.46
N GLY A 53 -10.86 -2.53 1.99
CA GLY A 53 -11.05 -3.98 2.02
C GLY A 53 -11.92 -4.46 3.18
N PRO A 54 -12.07 -5.78 3.35
CA PRO A 54 -12.86 -6.34 4.44
C PRO A 54 -12.19 -6.05 5.79
N PRO A 55 -12.98 -5.69 6.84
CA PRO A 55 -12.45 -5.48 8.18
C PRO A 55 -11.74 -6.71 8.74
N ALA A 56 -10.62 -6.47 9.42
CA ALA A 56 -9.81 -7.49 10.07
C ALA A 56 -9.17 -6.94 11.36
N THR A 57 -8.60 -7.83 12.16
CA THR A 57 -7.87 -7.41 13.38
C THR A 57 -6.52 -6.82 12.98
N VAL A 58 -6.26 -5.59 13.43
CA VAL A 58 -5.00 -4.86 13.21
C VAL A 58 -4.55 -4.18 14.51
N PRO A 59 -3.24 -3.87 14.68
CA PRO A 59 -2.68 -3.38 15.94
C PRO A 59 -2.97 -1.90 16.27
N ALA A 60 -3.75 -1.20 15.44
CA ALA A 60 -4.02 0.23 15.62
C ALA A 60 -5.39 0.61 15.05
N ASP A 61 -5.88 1.76 15.46
CA ASP A 61 -7.12 2.32 14.90
C ASP A 61 -6.93 2.67 13.43
N VAL A 62 -7.83 2.18 12.59
CA VAL A 62 -7.87 2.43 11.16
C VAL A 62 -9.30 2.70 10.72
N VAL A 63 -9.47 3.47 9.65
CA VAL A 63 -10.76 3.66 8.99
C VAL A 63 -10.92 2.57 7.94
N TRP A 64 -12.00 1.78 8.04
CA TRP A 64 -12.31 0.76 7.06
C TRP A 64 -13.25 1.30 6.00
N VAL A 65 -12.92 1.07 4.75
CA VAL A 65 -13.76 1.42 3.60
C VAL A 65 -13.82 0.27 2.61
N ARG A 66 -14.80 0.33 1.74
CA ARG A 66 -14.91 -0.58 0.62
C ARG A 66 -15.46 0.17 -0.59
N GLU A 67 -14.87 -0.07 -1.75
CA GLU A 67 -15.36 0.45 -3.01
C GLU A 67 -16.73 -0.14 -3.37
N GLU A 68 -17.56 0.62 -4.05
CA GLU A 68 -18.89 0.18 -4.50
C GLU A 68 -19.01 0.34 -6.02
N PRO A 69 -19.27 -0.78 -6.75
CA PRO A 69 -19.42 -2.17 -6.26
C PRO A 69 -18.12 -2.78 -5.75
N GLU A 70 -18.25 -3.80 -4.91
CA GLU A 70 -17.09 -4.58 -4.46
C GLU A 70 -16.28 -5.11 -5.65
N PHE A 71 -14.95 -5.11 -5.50
CA PHE A 71 -14.00 -5.54 -6.53
C PHE A 71 -13.98 -4.66 -7.79
N ALA A 72 -14.33 -3.39 -7.64
CA ALA A 72 -14.24 -2.38 -8.71
C ALA A 72 -12.79 -1.99 -9.08
N GLY A 73 -11.81 -2.58 -8.44
CA GLY A 73 -10.40 -2.41 -8.77
C GLY A 73 -9.65 -1.41 -7.89
N PRO A 74 -8.30 -1.35 -8.03
CA PRO A 74 -7.46 -0.59 -7.13
C PRO A 74 -7.67 0.93 -7.22
N ALA A 75 -8.00 1.47 -8.39
CA ALA A 75 -8.29 2.89 -8.54
C ALA A 75 -9.56 3.28 -7.76
N ALA A 76 -10.64 2.49 -7.88
CA ALA A 76 -11.88 2.72 -7.14
C ALA A 76 -11.67 2.59 -5.62
N ALA A 77 -10.85 1.65 -5.18
CA ALA A 77 -10.50 1.48 -3.78
C ALA A 77 -9.75 2.71 -3.21
N ILE A 78 -8.84 3.33 -4.00
CA ILE A 78 -8.16 4.57 -3.62
C ILE A 78 -9.15 5.74 -3.56
N VAL A 79 -10.06 5.86 -4.54
CA VAL A 79 -11.11 6.89 -4.54
C VAL A 79 -11.97 6.79 -3.28
N ALA A 80 -12.50 5.59 -2.99
CA ALA A 80 -13.31 5.35 -1.79
C ALA A 80 -12.55 5.68 -0.49
N ALA A 81 -11.26 5.38 -0.45
CA ALA A 81 -10.42 5.70 0.71
C ALA A 81 -10.18 7.20 0.88
N LEU A 82 -9.99 7.94 -0.21
CA LEU A 82 -9.87 9.39 -0.18
C LEU A 82 -11.18 10.04 0.30
N ASP A 83 -12.32 9.55 -0.15
CA ASP A 83 -13.65 10.09 0.22
C ASP A 83 -13.96 9.89 1.71
N ALA A 84 -13.35 8.91 2.36
CA ALA A 84 -13.50 8.67 3.80
C ALA A 84 -12.69 9.65 4.67
N VAL A 85 -11.81 10.45 4.08
CA VAL A 85 -11.00 11.46 4.79
C VAL A 85 -11.61 12.85 4.59
N ASP A 86 -11.88 13.54 5.70
CA ASP A 86 -12.38 14.92 5.66
C ASP A 86 -11.32 15.82 4.99
N PRO A 87 -11.68 16.51 3.89
CA PRO A 87 -10.78 17.44 3.21
C PRO A 87 -10.21 18.56 4.10
N ALA A 88 -10.92 18.92 5.18
CA ALA A 88 -10.44 19.94 6.13
C ALA A 88 -9.28 19.46 7.02
N THR A 89 -9.10 18.14 7.15
CA THR A 89 -8.09 17.51 7.99
C THR A 89 -7.18 16.55 7.22
N GLU A 90 -7.23 16.61 5.88
CA GLU A 90 -6.41 15.72 5.07
C GLU A 90 -4.91 16.00 5.26
N PRO A 91 -4.08 14.97 5.24
CA PRO A 91 -2.63 15.10 5.35
C PRO A 91 -2.02 15.73 4.09
N ASP A 92 -0.81 16.31 4.20
CA ASP A 92 -0.08 16.85 3.04
C ASP A 92 0.29 15.74 2.04
N TRP A 93 0.63 14.56 2.56
CA TRP A 93 1.07 13.40 1.80
C TRP A 93 0.29 12.16 2.20
N THR A 94 0.01 11.29 1.22
CA THR A 94 -0.66 10.00 1.41
C THR A 94 0.21 8.87 0.87
N LEU A 95 0.60 7.93 1.74
CA LEU A 95 1.14 6.64 1.32
C LEU A 95 0.02 5.82 0.68
N VAL A 96 0.31 5.17 -0.45
CA VAL A 96 -0.58 4.19 -1.08
C VAL A 96 0.18 2.88 -1.18
N LEU A 97 -0.29 1.85 -0.46
CA LEU A 97 0.39 0.56 -0.36
C LEU A 97 -0.57 -0.60 -0.61
N ALA A 98 -0.13 -1.58 -1.41
CA ALA A 98 -0.78 -2.88 -1.45
C ALA A 98 -0.38 -3.71 -0.22
N CYS A 99 -1.35 -4.44 0.36
CA CYS A 99 -1.13 -5.27 1.54
C CYS A 99 -0.72 -6.71 1.18
N ASP A 100 0.20 -6.87 0.24
CA ASP A 100 0.87 -8.11 -0.14
C ASP A 100 2.40 -7.96 -0.15
N LEU A 101 2.90 -6.76 0.21
CA LEU A 101 4.32 -6.45 0.28
C LEU A 101 5.01 -7.24 1.41
N VAL A 102 6.14 -7.90 1.11
CA VAL A 102 6.89 -8.71 2.08
C VAL A 102 7.55 -7.83 3.16
N HIS A 103 8.08 -6.67 2.76
CA HIS A 103 8.89 -5.79 3.61
C HIS A 103 8.35 -4.35 3.69
N PRO A 104 7.10 -4.13 4.15
CA PRO A 104 6.56 -2.77 4.30
C PRO A 104 7.34 -1.95 5.34
N ASP A 105 7.94 -2.62 6.32
CA ASP A 105 8.80 -2.05 7.35
C ASP A 105 10.11 -1.44 6.82
N ALA A 106 10.55 -1.83 5.62
CA ALA A 106 11.69 -1.24 4.94
C ALA A 106 11.26 -0.28 3.79
N ALA A 107 10.19 -0.62 3.06
CA ALA A 107 9.69 0.18 1.96
C ALA A 107 9.13 1.54 2.42
N VAL A 108 8.36 1.59 3.52
CA VAL A 108 7.76 2.81 4.04
C VAL A 108 8.82 3.85 4.46
N PRO A 109 9.83 3.53 5.29
CA PRO A 109 10.89 4.48 5.60
C PRO A 109 11.63 4.98 4.35
N ARG A 110 11.86 4.12 3.35
CA ARG A 110 12.52 4.50 2.09
C ARG A 110 11.72 5.55 1.32
N LEU A 111 10.39 5.40 1.24
CA LEU A 111 9.50 6.37 0.61
C LEU A 111 9.48 7.71 1.35
N VAL A 112 9.43 7.67 2.69
CA VAL A 112 9.31 8.88 3.53
C VAL A 112 10.62 9.66 3.61
N ALA A 113 11.77 8.97 3.61
CA ALA A 113 13.08 9.61 3.71
C ALA A 113 13.35 10.61 2.57
N ASP A 114 12.85 10.34 1.38
CA ASP A 114 13.10 11.15 0.19
C ASP A 114 12.07 12.28 -0.02
N LEU A 115 11.00 12.36 0.78
CA LEU A 115 9.94 13.37 0.62
C LEU A 115 10.49 14.81 0.65
N ALA A 116 11.44 15.08 1.52
CA ALA A 116 12.04 16.42 1.65
C ALA A 116 12.96 16.76 0.47
N LEU A 117 13.38 15.80 -0.32
CA LEU A 117 14.28 15.94 -1.47
C LEU A 117 13.52 16.04 -2.79
N LEU A 118 12.21 15.73 -2.79
CA LEU A 118 11.40 15.80 -3.99
C LEU A 118 11.24 17.26 -4.46
N PRO A 119 11.37 17.52 -5.77
CA PRO A 119 11.09 18.83 -6.35
C PRO A 119 9.68 19.32 -6.02
N ALA A 120 9.52 20.64 -5.92
CA ALA A 120 8.23 21.24 -5.52
C ALA A 120 7.09 20.97 -6.52
N ASP A 121 7.43 20.73 -7.77
CA ASP A 121 6.52 20.37 -8.88
C ASP A 121 6.25 18.85 -9.00
N THR A 122 6.85 18.03 -8.14
CA THR A 122 6.59 16.59 -8.09
C THR A 122 5.32 16.31 -7.31
N ASP A 123 4.39 15.56 -7.89
CA ASP A 123 3.13 15.15 -7.27
C ASP A 123 3.26 13.90 -6.38
N GLY A 124 4.32 13.13 -6.55
CA GLY A 124 4.55 11.93 -5.74
C GLY A 124 5.81 11.18 -6.12
N ALA A 125 6.04 10.09 -5.41
CA ALA A 125 7.09 9.13 -5.72
C ALA A 125 6.59 7.71 -5.50
N CYS A 126 7.09 6.76 -6.30
CA CYS A 126 6.89 5.33 -6.08
C CYS A 126 8.23 4.60 -6.13
N LEU A 127 8.32 3.44 -5.49
CA LEU A 127 9.48 2.58 -5.67
C LEU A 127 9.49 2.00 -7.08
N ALA A 128 10.66 1.72 -7.60
CA ALA A 128 10.87 1.02 -8.85
C ALA A 128 11.84 -0.14 -8.63
N ASP A 129 11.56 -1.30 -9.24
CA ASP A 129 12.41 -2.48 -9.18
C ASP A 129 13.77 -2.27 -9.89
N ALA A 130 14.65 -3.25 -9.83
CA ALA A 130 15.96 -3.19 -10.48
C ALA A 130 15.86 -2.99 -12.01
N GLY A 131 14.75 -3.41 -12.62
CA GLY A 131 14.42 -3.18 -14.03
C GLY A 131 13.85 -1.79 -14.32
N SER A 132 13.80 -0.89 -13.32
CA SER A 132 13.20 0.44 -13.40
C SER A 132 11.68 0.44 -13.70
N ARG A 133 10.98 -0.66 -13.34
CA ARG A 133 9.52 -0.74 -13.47
C ARG A 133 8.88 -0.11 -12.23
N PRO A 134 8.05 0.94 -12.37
CA PRO A 134 7.37 1.59 -11.27
C PRO A 134 6.39 0.64 -10.56
N GLN A 135 6.43 0.63 -9.23
CA GLN A 135 5.51 -0.10 -8.35
C GLN A 135 4.47 0.89 -7.83
N TRP A 136 3.43 1.12 -8.62
CA TRP A 136 2.43 2.18 -8.40
C TRP A 136 1.71 2.09 -7.05
N LEU A 137 1.55 0.87 -6.52
CA LEU A 137 0.96 0.59 -5.22
C LEU A 137 2.00 0.44 -4.11
N THR A 138 3.18 1.02 -4.30
CA THR A 138 4.21 1.22 -3.29
C THR A 138 4.75 2.64 -3.46
N GLY A 139 3.92 3.62 -3.09
CA GLY A 139 4.18 5.02 -3.37
C GLY A 139 3.69 5.97 -2.28
N VAL A 140 4.08 7.24 -2.43
CA VAL A 140 3.65 8.35 -1.60
C VAL A 140 3.32 9.52 -2.52
N PHE A 141 2.18 10.14 -2.32
CA PHE A 141 1.64 11.16 -3.22
C PHE A 141 1.18 12.38 -2.44
N ARG A 142 1.27 13.58 -3.03
CA ARG A 142 0.61 14.77 -2.47
C ARG A 142 -0.89 14.49 -2.44
N THR A 143 -1.49 14.55 -1.28
CA THR A 143 -2.90 14.20 -1.10
C THR A 143 -3.82 15.01 -2.01
N ARG A 144 -3.56 16.31 -2.12
CA ARG A 144 -4.32 17.20 -3.03
C ARG A 144 -4.23 16.81 -4.50
N SER A 145 -3.06 16.31 -4.95
CA SER A 145 -2.85 15.91 -6.35
C SER A 145 -3.54 14.58 -6.63
N LEU A 146 -3.43 13.63 -5.70
CA LEU A 146 -4.12 12.35 -5.77
C LEU A 146 -5.65 12.53 -5.77
N ARG A 147 -6.17 13.41 -4.90
CA ARG A 147 -7.60 13.74 -4.85
C ARG A 147 -8.08 14.40 -6.15
N ARG A 148 -7.32 15.34 -6.70
CA ARG A 148 -7.64 15.98 -7.99
C ARG A 148 -7.72 14.92 -9.10
N ALA A 149 -6.78 13.99 -9.16
CA ALA A 149 -6.78 12.90 -10.12
C ALA A 149 -7.98 11.96 -9.90
N ALA A 150 -8.31 11.63 -8.66
CA ALA A 150 -9.47 10.80 -8.31
C ALA A 150 -10.80 11.42 -8.78
N VAL A 151 -10.99 12.74 -8.61
CA VAL A 151 -12.19 13.46 -9.08
C VAL A 151 -12.28 13.47 -10.61
N ALA A 152 -11.16 13.46 -11.32
CA ALA A 152 -11.12 13.46 -12.78
C ALA A 152 -11.41 12.08 -13.40
N LEU A 153 -11.32 10.99 -12.61
CA LEU A 153 -11.55 9.64 -13.09
C LEU A 153 -13.06 9.41 -13.40
N PRO A 154 -13.39 8.88 -14.59
CA PRO A 154 -14.75 8.43 -14.89
C PRO A 154 -15.22 7.35 -13.91
N ASP A 155 -16.52 7.34 -13.62
CA ASP A 155 -17.19 6.31 -12.81
C ASP A 155 -16.48 5.98 -11.49
N ALA A 156 -15.89 7.00 -10.84
CA ALA A 156 -15.10 6.86 -9.62
C ALA A 156 -13.98 5.80 -9.72
N GLY A 157 -13.41 5.62 -10.90
CA GLY A 157 -12.32 4.67 -11.14
C GLY A 157 -12.74 3.21 -11.22
N ARG A 158 -14.04 2.91 -11.43
CA ARG A 158 -14.53 1.53 -11.59
C ARG A 158 -13.81 0.83 -12.73
N ASP A 159 -13.26 -0.36 -12.42
CA ASP A 159 -12.50 -1.21 -13.34
C ASP A 159 -11.28 -0.52 -13.99
N ALA A 160 -10.93 0.68 -13.51
CA ALA A 160 -9.74 1.39 -13.97
C ALA A 160 -8.47 0.81 -13.31
N PRO A 161 -7.40 0.60 -14.08
CA PRO A 161 -6.10 0.29 -13.50
C PRO A 161 -5.59 1.52 -12.70
N VAL A 162 -4.78 1.27 -11.68
CA VAL A 162 -4.20 2.38 -10.88
C VAL A 162 -3.40 3.37 -11.72
N ARG A 163 -2.84 2.91 -12.84
CA ARG A 163 -2.09 3.76 -13.76
C ARG A 163 -2.94 4.92 -14.30
N ASP A 164 -4.20 4.69 -14.61
CA ASP A 164 -5.10 5.72 -15.15
C ASP A 164 -5.35 6.84 -14.11
N LEU A 165 -5.37 6.50 -12.80
CA LEU A 165 -5.42 7.47 -11.73
C LEU A 165 -4.15 8.33 -11.65
N LEU A 166 -3.01 7.79 -12.03
CA LEU A 166 -1.70 8.41 -11.82
C LEU A 166 -1.10 9.04 -13.08
N ASP A 167 -1.73 8.87 -14.25
CA ASP A 167 -1.14 9.16 -15.57
C ASP A 167 -0.80 10.67 -15.75
N ASP A 168 -1.61 11.56 -15.17
CA ASP A 168 -1.42 13.02 -15.24
C ASP A 168 -0.57 13.58 -14.07
N LEU A 169 -0.04 12.72 -13.19
CA LEU A 169 0.77 13.14 -12.05
C LEU A 169 2.27 13.09 -12.36
N ALA A 170 3.00 14.11 -11.93
CA ALA A 170 4.46 14.12 -11.97
C ALA A 170 5.03 13.23 -10.86
N ILE A 171 5.31 11.96 -11.18
CA ILE A 171 5.74 10.95 -10.20
C ILE A 171 7.21 10.60 -10.42
N ALA A 172 8.02 10.70 -9.38
CA ALA A 172 9.40 10.24 -9.36
C ALA A 172 9.47 8.73 -9.10
N ALA A 173 10.16 7.99 -9.95
CA ALA A 173 10.46 6.58 -9.73
C ALA A 173 11.78 6.45 -8.93
N LEU A 174 11.67 6.01 -7.68
CA LEU A 174 12.80 5.84 -6.76
C LEU A 174 13.33 4.42 -6.89
N ARG A 175 14.52 4.26 -7.42
CA ARG A 175 15.14 2.93 -7.52
C ARG A 175 15.29 2.30 -6.14
N ALA A 176 14.86 1.05 -6.04
CA ALA A 176 14.92 0.24 -4.84
C ALA A 176 15.49 -1.15 -5.15
N ASP A 177 16.00 -1.82 -4.12
CA ASP A 177 16.33 -3.23 -4.23
C ASP A 177 15.04 -4.05 -4.43
N ASP A 178 15.11 -5.12 -5.20
CA ASP A 178 13.95 -5.97 -5.50
C ASP A 178 13.27 -6.50 -4.24
N ALA A 179 14.03 -6.73 -3.17
CA ALA A 179 13.47 -7.13 -1.87
C ALA A 179 12.48 -6.11 -1.29
N LEU A 180 12.65 -4.80 -1.56
CA LEU A 180 11.76 -3.74 -1.05
C LEU A 180 10.42 -3.68 -1.78
N VAL A 181 10.35 -4.24 -2.96
CA VAL A 181 9.16 -4.23 -3.83
C VAL A 181 8.57 -5.62 -4.04
N GLN A 182 9.14 -6.61 -3.36
CA GLN A 182 8.67 -8.01 -3.42
C GLN A 182 7.29 -8.14 -2.80
N ASP A 183 6.38 -8.74 -3.53
CA ASP A 183 5.03 -9.12 -3.10
C ASP A 183 4.92 -10.64 -2.89
N ILE A 184 3.86 -11.08 -2.24
CA ILE A 184 3.51 -12.48 -2.05
C ILE A 184 2.43 -12.85 -3.06
N ASP A 185 2.82 -13.44 -4.19
CA ASP A 185 1.91 -13.91 -5.23
C ASP A 185 1.66 -15.40 -5.19
N THR A 186 2.62 -16.18 -4.67
CA THR A 186 2.59 -17.63 -4.61
C THR A 186 2.82 -18.17 -3.20
N TRP A 187 2.52 -19.46 -3.00
CA TRP A 187 2.88 -20.15 -1.75
C TRP A 187 4.38 -20.24 -1.53
N GLU A 188 5.18 -20.27 -2.60
CA GLU A 188 6.63 -20.26 -2.54
C GLU A 188 7.13 -18.92 -2.01
N ASP A 189 6.57 -17.80 -2.46
CA ASP A 189 6.90 -16.47 -1.93
C ASP A 189 6.63 -16.39 -0.42
N LEU A 190 5.48 -16.93 0.02
CA LEU A 190 5.12 -16.97 1.44
C LEU A 190 6.13 -17.78 2.25
N VAL A 191 6.52 -18.97 1.77
CA VAL A 191 7.52 -19.81 2.44
C VAL A 191 8.87 -19.10 2.52
N ASN A 192 9.29 -18.45 1.44
CA ASN A 192 10.55 -17.70 1.40
C ASN A 192 10.50 -16.48 2.35
N ALA A 193 9.39 -15.75 2.40
CA ALA A 193 9.18 -14.63 3.32
C ALA A 193 9.24 -15.06 4.80
N ARG A 194 8.67 -16.24 5.13
CA ARG A 194 8.74 -16.83 6.47
C ARG A 194 10.16 -17.20 6.85
N ARG A 195 10.89 -17.91 5.96
CA ARG A 195 12.29 -18.33 6.17
C ARG A 195 13.23 -17.13 6.37
N ALA A 196 13.03 -16.06 5.63
CA ALA A 196 13.85 -14.85 5.77
C ALA A 196 13.71 -14.19 7.14
N ARG A 197 12.59 -14.41 7.84
CA ARG A 197 12.32 -13.84 9.18
C ARG A 197 12.66 -14.78 10.34
N ASP A 198 12.56 -16.08 10.12
CA ASP A 198 12.99 -17.08 11.09
C ASP A 198 14.11 -17.94 10.47
N PRO A 199 15.37 -17.52 10.61
CA PRO A 199 16.52 -18.25 10.06
C PRO A 199 16.77 -19.58 10.78
N ASN A 200 16.03 -19.89 11.87
CA ASN A 200 16.13 -21.15 12.59
C ASN A 200 14.73 -21.79 12.77
N PRO A 201 14.06 -22.22 11.68
CA PRO A 201 12.77 -22.89 11.82
C PRO A 201 13.00 -24.18 12.62
N THR A 202 12.43 -24.26 13.83
CA THR A 202 12.24 -25.53 14.51
C THR A 202 11.49 -26.45 13.56
N GLU A 203 12.04 -27.61 13.25
CA GLU A 203 11.42 -28.67 12.44
C GLU A 203 10.21 -29.26 13.20
N GLU A 204 9.15 -28.49 13.38
CA GLU A 204 7.86 -28.94 13.88
C GLU A 204 6.79 -28.40 12.94
N GLU A 205 6.47 -29.22 11.95
CA GLU A 205 5.17 -29.46 11.33
C GLU A 205 5.36 -30.10 9.95
N SER A 206 5.67 -31.38 9.99
CA SER A 206 5.30 -32.27 8.88
C SER A 206 3.93 -32.85 9.20
N PRO A 207 2.98 -32.82 8.25
CA PRO A 207 1.66 -33.41 8.40
C PRO A 207 1.69 -34.93 8.44
#